data_1d817ff96f92c8b7f0bf262e796e886a
#
_entry.id   1d817ff96f92c8b7f0bf262e796e886a
#
_cell.length_a   1.000
_cell.length_b   1.000
_cell.length_c   1.000
_cell.angle_alpha   90.00
_cell.angle_beta   90.00
_cell.angle_gamma   90.00
#
_symmetry.space_group_name_H-M   'P 1'
#
loop_
_entity.id
_entity.type
_entity.pdbx_description
1 polymer ?
#
loop_
_entity_poly.entity_id
_entity_poly.type
_entity_poly.pdbx_seq_one_letter_code
_entity_poly.pdbx_strand_id
1 'polypeptide(L)'
;MNRHYYVSDNLDDLESLEHELETQGISLEQIHVLSDHERDVAEHHLPAVSAMMKQDVAHSGKIGALIGLTLAVLVIGTTYLNGWAESGVGWMPFIFLAIILFAFCVWEGGFVGIQNENVDFRPFREKLAAGQHVFFVDVSQA
;
A
#
# COMPACT_ATOMS: atom_id res chain seq x y z
N MET A 1 0.81 -1.36 15.05
CA MET A 1 1.65 -2.33 14.36
C MET A 1 3.00 -1.68 14.12
N ASN A 2 4.05 -2.21 14.69
CA ASN A 2 5.40 -1.66 14.54
C ASN A 2 6.18 -2.52 13.54
N ARG A 3 6.83 -1.87 12.61
CA ARG A 3 7.67 -2.52 11.60
C ARG A 3 9.13 -2.23 11.90
N HIS A 4 9.92 -3.29 12.01
CA HIS A 4 11.36 -3.21 12.20
C HIS A 4 12.08 -3.64 10.94
N TYR A 5 13.12 -2.90 10.55
CA TYR A 5 13.89 -3.12 9.33
C TYR A 5 15.32 -3.52 9.66
N TYR A 6 15.82 -4.51 8.93
CA TYR A 6 17.21 -4.94 8.95
C TYR A 6 17.74 -4.99 7.53
N VAL A 7 18.94 -4.54 7.31
CA VAL A 7 19.58 -4.53 5.99
C VAL A 7 20.82 -5.38 6.03
N SER A 8 20.95 -6.32 5.10
CA SER A 8 22.12 -7.18 4.93
C SER A 8 22.39 -7.46 3.46
N ASP A 9 23.64 -7.67 3.11
CA ASP A 9 24.07 -8.16 1.80
C ASP A 9 24.18 -9.70 1.76
N ASN A 10 24.02 -10.36 2.90
CA ASN A 10 24.12 -11.82 3.05
C ASN A 10 22.76 -12.43 3.41
N LEU A 11 22.22 -13.25 2.51
CA LEU A 11 20.96 -13.96 2.73
C LEU A 11 21.06 -15.06 3.80
N ASP A 12 22.23 -15.65 4.00
CA ASP A 12 22.43 -16.65 5.06
C ASP A 12 22.24 -16.04 6.45
N ASP A 13 22.68 -14.80 6.65
CA ASP A 13 22.44 -14.07 7.89
C ASP A 13 20.95 -13.80 8.12
N LEU A 14 20.22 -13.48 7.05
CA LEU A 14 18.76 -13.23 7.12
C LEU A 14 17.99 -14.53 7.39
N GLU A 15 18.42 -15.65 6.81
CA GLU A 15 17.83 -16.97 7.07
C GLU A 15 18.03 -17.38 8.54
N SER A 16 19.22 -17.13 9.10
CA SER A 16 19.49 -17.37 10.51
C SER A 16 18.65 -16.50 11.43
N LEU A 17 18.48 -15.22 11.07
CA LEU A 17 17.63 -14.26 11.80
C LEU A 17 16.17 -14.68 11.76
N GLU A 18 15.65 -15.10 10.61
CA GLU A 18 14.29 -15.61 10.46
C GLU A 18 14.04 -16.80 11.38
N HIS A 19 14.93 -17.77 11.38
CA HIS A 19 14.82 -18.95 12.22
C HIS A 19 14.86 -18.61 13.72
N GLU A 20 15.70 -17.67 14.12
CA GLU A 20 15.76 -17.17 15.49
C GLU A 20 14.44 -16.50 15.91
N LEU A 21 13.86 -15.68 15.04
CA LEU A 21 12.58 -15.00 15.30
C LEU A 21 11.41 -15.99 15.39
N GLU A 22 11.39 -17.03 14.58
CA GLU A 22 10.40 -18.11 14.69
C GLU A 22 10.46 -18.82 16.03
N THR A 23 11.67 -19.10 16.54
CA THR A 23 11.83 -19.73 17.87
C THR A 23 11.34 -18.83 19.00
N GLN A 24 11.30 -17.52 18.79
CA GLN A 24 10.76 -16.53 19.71
C GLN A 24 9.24 -16.31 19.57
N GLY A 25 8.58 -17.04 18.67
CA GLY A 25 7.12 -17.01 18.50
C GLY A 25 6.62 -16.02 17.46
N ILE A 26 7.48 -15.46 16.60
CA ILE A 26 7.08 -14.62 15.47
C ILE A 26 6.72 -15.53 14.31
N SER A 27 5.52 -15.36 13.74
CA SER A 27 5.08 -16.17 12.61
C SER A 27 5.74 -15.75 11.29
N LEU A 28 5.94 -16.69 10.38
CA LEU A 28 6.44 -16.42 9.02
C LEU A 28 5.61 -15.37 8.26
N GLU A 29 4.33 -15.27 8.54
CA GLU A 29 3.45 -14.27 7.92
C GLU A 29 3.80 -12.83 8.29
N GLN A 30 4.52 -12.64 9.40
CA GLN A 30 4.98 -11.34 9.89
C GLN A 30 6.36 -10.95 9.35
N ILE A 31 7.06 -11.89 8.72
CA ILE A 31 8.43 -11.73 8.23
C ILE A 31 8.40 -11.59 6.71
N HIS A 32 9.09 -10.58 6.18
CA HIS A 32 9.19 -10.34 4.74
C HIS A 32 10.60 -9.89 4.36
N VAL A 33 11.04 -10.31 3.19
CA VAL A 33 12.33 -9.92 2.61
C VAL A 33 12.12 -9.19 1.30
N LEU A 34 12.58 -7.96 1.22
CA LEU A 34 12.58 -7.14 0.02
C LEU A 34 13.97 -7.22 -0.63
N SER A 35 14.05 -7.66 -1.88
CA SER A 35 15.29 -7.79 -2.63
C SER A 35 15.03 -7.67 -4.14
N ASP A 36 16.01 -7.16 -4.87
CA ASP A 36 16.03 -7.21 -6.34
C ASP A 36 16.45 -8.60 -6.86
N HIS A 37 16.96 -9.47 -5.97
CA HIS A 37 17.38 -10.83 -6.27
C HIS A 37 16.36 -11.86 -5.73
N GLU A 38 15.14 -11.85 -6.27
CA GLU A 38 14.03 -12.69 -5.78
C GLU A 38 14.32 -14.19 -5.87
N ARG A 39 15.12 -14.64 -6.83
CA ARG A 39 15.50 -16.04 -6.96
C ARG A 39 16.33 -16.51 -5.76
N ASP A 40 17.31 -15.71 -5.36
CA ASP A 40 18.19 -16.02 -4.24
C ASP A 40 17.40 -16.05 -2.93
N VAL A 41 16.44 -15.15 -2.77
CA VAL A 41 15.51 -15.14 -1.64
C VAL A 41 14.68 -16.43 -1.60
N ALA A 42 14.18 -16.88 -2.73
CA ALA A 42 13.41 -18.13 -2.84
C ALA A 42 14.26 -19.38 -2.57
N GLU A 43 15.51 -19.40 -3.01
CA GLU A 43 16.46 -20.50 -2.75
C GLU A 43 16.78 -20.67 -1.26
N HIS A 44 16.79 -19.54 -0.51
CA HIS A 44 16.97 -19.55 0.95
C HIS A 44 15.65 -19.76 1.73
N HIS A 45 14.56 -20.07 1.04
CA HIS A 45 13.22 -20.27 1.64
C HIS A 45 12.72 -19.10 2.49
N LEU A 46 13.21 -17.89 2.22
CA LEU A 46 12.78 -16.68 2.90
C LEU A 46 11.45 -16.16 2.32
N PRO A 47 10.56 -15.60 3.16
CA PRO A 47 9.29 -15.04 2.69
C PRO A 47 9.52 -13.73 1.94
N ALA A 48 9.40 -13.79 0.61
CA ALA A 48 9.53 -12.60 -0.24
C ALA A 48 8.32 -11.67 -0.12
N VAL A 49 8.57 -10.37 -0.31
CA VAL A 49 7.51 -9.36 -0.40
C VAL A 49 6.65 -9.62 -1.64
N SER A 50 5.33 -9.64 -1.47
CA SER A 50 4.41 -9.82 -2.60
C SER A 50 4.49 -8.63 -3.58
N ALA A 51 4.19 -8.89 -4.85
CA ALA A 51 4.17 -7.84 -5.89
C ALA A 51 3.24 -6.68 -5.51
N MET A 52 2.12 -6.97 -4.87
CA MET A 52 1.18 -5.95 -4.41
C MET A 52 1.75 -5.07 -3.28
N MET A 53 2.58 -5.63 -2.39
CA MET A 53 3.23 -4.87 -1.31
C MET A 53 4.35 -3.96 -1.83
N LYS A 54 4.99 -4.31 -2.95
CA LYS A 54 6.02 -3.48 -3.61
C LYS A 54 5.44 -2.23 -4.25
N GLN A 55 4.15 -2.24 -4.56
CA GLN A 55 3.45 -1.16 -5.24
C GLN A 55 2.73 -0.25 -4.23
N ASP A 56 2.55 0.99 -4.62
CA ASP A 56 1.95 2.03 -3.77
C ASP A 56 0.43 2.10 -3.88
N VAL A 57 -0.23 0.96 -4.05
CA VAL A 57 -1.68 0.88 -4.29
C VAL A 57 -2.49 1.44 -3.12
N ALA A 58 -2.13 1.05 -1.91
CA ALA A 58 -2.87 1.46 -0.71
C ALA A 58 -2.74 2.97 -0.44
N HIS A 59 -1.54 3.53 -0.56
CA HIS A 59 -1.30 4.95 -0.34
C HIS A 59 -1.95 5.81 -1.43
N SER A 60 -1.71 5.48 -2.69
CA SER A 60 -2.31 6.20 -3.82
C SER A 60 -3.83 6.06 -3.85
N GLY A 61 -4.37 4.90 -3.46
CA GLY A 61 -5.80 4.68 -3.30
C GLY A 61 -6.43 5.58 -2.24
N LYS A 62 -5.75 5.79 -1.11
CA LYS A 62 -6.19 6.73 -0.05
C LYS A 62 -6.22 8.17 -0.54
N ILE A 63 -5.21 8.58 -1.31
CA ILE A 63 -5.17 9.91 -1.94
C ILE A 63 -6.33 10.06 -2.93
N GLY A 64 -6.56 9.06 -3.77
CA GLY A 64 -7.70 9.02 -4.69
C GLY A 64 -9.04 9.13 -3.96
N ALA A 65 -9.20 8.42 -2.84
CA ALA A 65 -10.40 8.49 -2.00
C ALA A 65 -10.61 9.89 -1.41
N LEU A 66 -9.54 10.54 -0.94
CA LEU A 66 -9.62 11.90 -0.41
C LEU A 66 -10.04 12.92 -1.49
N ILE A 67 -9.45 12.83 -2.67
CA ILE A 67 -9.82 13.66 -3.82
C ILE A 67 -11.28 13.40 -4.23
N GLY A 68 -11.66 12.12 -4.34
CA GLY A 68 -13.02 11.72 -4.68
C GLY A 68 -14.07 12.18 -3.67
N LEU A 69 -13.75 12.10 -2.39
CA LEU A 69 -14.62 12.61 -1.32
C LEU A 69 -14.81 14.13 -1.43
N THR A 70 -13.75 14.86 -1.70
CA THR A 70 -13.78 16.32 -1.90
C THR A 70 -14.68 16.67 -3.09
N LEU A 71 -14.53 15.98 -4.23
CA LEU A 71 -15.37 16.19 -5.42
C LEU A 71 -16.83 15.83 -5.15
N ALA A 72 -17.11 14.76 -4.43
CA ALA A 72 -18.47 14.36 -4.05
C ALA A 72 -19.13 15.42 -3.18
N VAL A 73 -18.43 15.97 -2.20
CA VAL A 73 -18.93 17.05 -1.33
C VAL A 73 -19.18 18.32 -2.15
N LEU A 74 -18.32 18.65 -3.10
CA LEU A 74 -18.52 19.79 -3.99
C LEU A 74 -19.77 19.63 -4.86
N VAL A 75 -20.01 18.45 -5.41
CA VAL A 75 -21.22 18.17 -6.21
C VAL A 75 -22.49 18.33 -5.37
N ILE A 76 -22.53 17.73 -4.20
CA ILE A 76 -23.69 17.80 -3.30
C ILE A 76 -23.91 19.24 -2.79
N GLY A 77 -22.85 19.92 -2.37
CA GLY A 77 -22.90 21.31 -1.91
C GLY A 77 -23.37 22.28 -2.99
N THR A 78 -22.85 22.16 -4.21
CA THR A 78 -23.27 22.97 -5.35
C THR A 78 -24.73 22.73 -5.71
N THR A 79 -25.17 21.48 -5.70
CA THR A 79 -26.56 21.09 -5.95
C THR A 79 -27.49 21.74 -4.91
N TYR A 80 -27.12 21.70 -3.64
CA TYR A 80 -27.89 22.31 -2.56
C TYR A 80 -27.97 23.83 -2.69
N LEU A 81 -26.82 24.49 -2.90
CA LEU A 81 -26.77 25.97 -2.97
C LEU A 81 -27.51 26.54 -4.19
N ASN A 82 -27.55 25.82 -5.30
CA ASN A 82 -28.26 26.27 -6.51
C ASN A 82 -29.71 25.78 -6.58
N GLY A 83 -30.17 24.98 -5.62
CA GLY A 83 -31.51 24.44 -5.59
C GLY A 83 -31.88 23.50 -6.73
N TRP A 84 -30.87 22.87 -7.35
CA TRP A 84 -31.12 22.02 -8.53
C TRP A 84 -31.94 20.77 -8.19
N ALA A 85 -31.80 20.25 -7.00
CA ALA A 85 -32.57 19.12 -6.53
C ALA A 85 -34.07 19.42 -6.36
N GLU A 86 -34.41 20.68 -6.16
CA GLU A 86 -35.78 21.13 -5.96
C GLU A 86 -36.50 21.44 -7.29
N SER A 87 -35.78 21.43 -8.40
CA SER A 87 -36.31 21.75 -9.75
C SER A 87 -37.12 20.63 -10.43
N GLY A 88 -37.55 19.63 -9.67
CA GLY A 88 -38.30 18.46 -10.17
C GLY A 88 -37.49 17.26 -10.56
N VAL A 89 -36.15 17.38 -10.63
CA VAL A 89 -35.23 16.30 -10.91
C VAL A 89 -34.95 15.46 -9.65
N GLY A 90 -34.98 16.10 -8.48
CA GLY A 90 -34.66 15.47 -7.19
C GLY A 90 -33.17 15.30 -6.94
N TRP A 91 -32.83 14.65 -5.84
CA TRP A 91 -31.46 14.42 -5.41
C TRP A 91 -30.76 13.23 -6.08
N MET A 92 -31.51 12.26 -6.58
CA MET A 92 -30.96 10.99 -7.05
C MET A 92 -29.87 11.12 -8.11
N PRO A 93 -30.02 11.92 -9.19
CA PRO A 93 -28.95 12.07 -10.19
C PRO A 93 -27.66 12.64 -9.61
N PHE A 94 -27.77 13.56 -8.67
CA PHE A 94 -26.61 14.22 -8.06
C PHE A 94 -25.89 13.33 -7.05
N ILE A 95 -26.64 12.56 -6.27
CA ILE A 95 -26.09 11.54 -5.37
C ILE A 95 -25.37 10.46 -6.20
N PHE A 96 -25.99 10.01 -7.27
CA PHE A 96 -25.39 9.02 -8.17
C PHE A 96 -24.10 9.52 -8.82
N LEU A 97 -24.08 10.77 -9.27
CA LEU A 97 -22.89 11.42 -9.81
C LEU A 97 -21.77 11.50 -8.75
N ALA A 98 -22.09 11.88 -7.52
CA ALA A 98 -21.12 11.94 -6.41
C ALA A 98 -20.50 10.58 -6.13
N ILE A 99 -21.29 9.52 -6.12
CA ILE A 99 -20.82 8.13 -5.91
C ILE A 99 -19.91 7.69 -7.06
N ILE A 100 -20.28 7.97 -8.31
CA ILE A 100 -19.46 7.62 -9.48
C ILE A 100 -18.12 8.36 -9.44
N LEU A 101 -18.11 9.65 -9.14
CA LEU A 101 -16.86 10.44 -9.03
C LEU A 101 -15.95 9.90 -7.93
N PHE A 102 -16.51 9.58 -6.78
CA PHE A 102 -15.75 8.97 -5.69
C PHE A 102 -15.13 7.63 -6.08
N ALA A 103 -15.94 6.72 -6.62
CA ALA A 103 -15.48 5.40 -7.05
C ALA A 103 -14.41 5.49 -8.15
N PHE A 104 -14.58 6.38 -9.11
CA PHE A 104 -13.61 6.62 -10.17
C PHE A 104 -12.26 7.12 -9.63
N CYS A 105 -12.29 8.09 -8.70
CA CYS A 105 -11.06 8.61 -8.10
C CYS A 105 -10.31 7.56 -7.27
N VAL A 106 -11.02 6.70 -6.54
CA VAL A 106 -10.41 5.60 -5.81
C VAL A 106 -9.78 4.59 -6.78
N TRP A 107 -10.50 4.23 -7.84
CA TRP A 107 -10.00 3.31 -8.86
C TRP A 107 -8.76 3.86 -9.56
N GLU A 108 -8.80 5.11 -10.00
CA GLU A 108 -7.67 5.77 -10.66
C GLU A 108 -6.47 5.92 -9.71
N GLY A 109 -6.71 6.27 -8.45
CA GLY A 109 -5.66 6.31 -7.43
C GLY A 109 -4.98 4.96 -7.24
N GLY A 110 -5.76 3.88 -7.18
CA GLY A 110 -5.24 2.52 -7.13
C GLY A 110 -4.43 2.16 -8.38
N PHE A 111 -4.91 2.54 -9.55
CA PHE A 111 -4.22 2.30 -10.83
C PHE A 111 -2.88 3.03 -10.93
N VAL A 112 -2.83 4.29 -10.49
CA VAL A 112 -1.57 5.05 -10.38
C VAL A 112 -0.64 4.39 -9.36
N GLY A 113 -1.18 3.87 -8.27
CA GLY A 113 -0.42 3.16 -7.24
C GLY A 113 0.27 1.89 -7.75
N ILE A 114 -0.34 1.20 -8.71
CA ILE A 114 0.29 0.03 -9.35
C ILE A 114 1.57 0.41 -10.11
N GLN A 115 1.64 1.62 -10.63
CA GLN A 115 2.78 2.10 -11.41
C GLN A 115 3.90 2.67 -10.54
N ASN A 116 3.64 2.91 -9.26
CA ASN A 116 4.58 3.51 -8.33
C ASN A 116 5.08 2.49 -7.29
N GLU A 117 6.32 2.67 -6.88
CA GLU A 117 6.91 1.91 -5.80
C GLU A 117 6.30 2.33 -4.45
N ASN A 118 6.10 1.36 -3.56
CA ASN A 118 5.58 1.61 -2.22
C ASN A 118 6.43 2.64 -1.48
N VAL A 119 5.79 3.64 -0.88
CA VAL A 119 6.46 4.74 -0.17
C VAL A 119 7.34 4.23 0.99
N ASP A 120 6.96 3.13 1.63
CA ASP A 120 7.71 2.54 2.74
C ASP A 120 9.04 1.94 2.28
N PHE A 121 9.16 1.57 1.02
CA PHE A 121 10.35 0.94 0.44
C PHE A 121 11.26 1.91 -0.31
N ARG A 122 10.78 3.12 -0.63
CA ARG A 122 11.57 4.15 -1.33
C ARG A 122 12.90 4.48 -0.64
N PRO A 123 12.98 4.59 0.71
CA PRO A 123 14.25 4.87 1.38
C PRO A 123 15.33 3.79 1.18
N PHE A 124 14.92 2.58 0.81
CA PHE A 124 15.81 1.43 0.61
C PHE A 124 16.24 1.22 -0.84
N ARG A 125 15.78 2.07 -1.77
CA ARG A 125 16.06 1.91 -3.20
C ARG A 125 17.55 1.83 -3.52
N GLU A 126 18.36 2.71 -2.92
CA GLU A 126 19.81 2.72 -3.12
C GLU A 126 20.48 1.47 -2.57
N LYS A 127 20.00 0.97 -1.44
CA LYS A 127 20.50 -0.26 -0.81
C LYS A 127 20.18 -1.49 -1.65
N LEU A 128 18.98 -1.56 -2.22
CA LEU A 128 18.57 -2.63 -3.13
C LEU A 128 19.41 -2.60 -4.42
N ALA A 129 19.65 -1.42 -4.99
CA ALA A 129 20.49 -1.24 -6.17
C ALA A 129 21.96 -1.64 -5.93
N ALA A 130 22.43 -1.53 -4.69
CA ALA A 130 23.76 -2.00 -4.27
C ALA A 130 23.86 -3.51 -4.02
N GLY A 131 22.78 -4.27 -4.24
CA GLY A 131 22.70 -5.71 -4.02
C GLY A 131 22.40 -6.14 -2.59
N GLN A 132 22.01 -5.19 -1.73
CA GLN A 132 21.58 -5.47 -0.36
C GLN A 132 20.12 -5.92 -0.31
N HIS A 133 19.77 -6.62 0.77
CA HIS A 133 18.41 -7.11 1.02
C HIS A 133 17.85 -6.44 2.27
N VAL A 134 16.56 -6.13 2.24
CA VAL A 134 15.84 -5.54 3.38
C VAL A 134 14.94 -6.60 3.99
N PHE A 135 15.22 -6.95 5.23
CA PHE A 135 14.41 -7.84 6.04
C PHE A 135 13.54 -6.99 6.96
N PHE A 136 12.24 -7.19 6.96
CA PHE A 136 11.37 -6.50 7.88
C PHE A 136 10.37 -7.43 8.56
N VAL A 137 10.03 -7.06 9.78
CA VAL A 137 9.14 -7.80 10.67
C VAL A 137 8.03 -6.89 11.14
N ASP A 138 6.80 -7.32 10.95
CA ASP A 138 5.61 -6.64 11.44
C ASP A 138 5.23 -7.23 12.81
N VAL A 139 5.47 -6.45 13.89
CA VAL A 139 5.17 -6.87 15.25
C VAL A 139 3.89 -6.20 15.71
N SER A 140 2.90 -6.99 16.13
CA SER A 140 1.74 -6.47 16.82
C SER A 140 2.13 -6.06 18.23
N GLN A 141 1.76 -4.84 18.64
CA GLN A 141 1.88 -4.47 20.05
C GLN A 141 0.91 -5.33 20.85
N ALA A 142 1.47 -6.15 21.70
CA ALA A 142 0.69 -6.84 22.70
C ALA A 142 0.31 -5.88 23.82
#